data_e00583f5d66653a447f70115712a2629
#
_entry.id   e00583f5d66653a447f70115712a2629
#
_cell.length_a   1.000
_cell.length_b   1.000
_cell.length_c   1.000
_cell.angle_alpha   90.00
_cell.angle_beta   90.00
_cell.angle_gamma   90.00
#
_symmetry.space_group_name_H-M   'P 1'
#
loop_
_entity.id
_entity.type
_entity.pdbx_description
1 polymer ?
#
loop_
_entity_poly.entity_id
_entity_poly.type
_entity_poly.pdbx_seq_one_letter_code
_entity_poly.pdbx_strand_id
1 'polypeptide(L)'
;MDDCKPIKTPMPTNGHLDLDEGGKSVDQTLYRSMIGSLLYLTTSRPDIMFSVCMCAHFQVNPKESHLSAVKRILRYLKHMPSIGLWYPKGVSFTLLGYSDSDFAGCRVDRKSTSGGCHLLERSLVSWSPKKQNSVALSTAEAEYIAVGACCAQILYMKQSLLDYGVELDRIPLLCDNESAVKIANNPVQHSRIKYIEFAITS
;
A
#
# COMPACT_ATOMS: atom_id res chain seq x y z
N MET A 1 27.27 1.03 -9.47
CA MET A 1 26.18 0.02 -9.54
C MET A 1 26.21 -0.84 -10.80
N ASP A 2 27.21 -0.68 -11.65
CA ASP A 2 27.22 -1.31 -12.98
C ASP A 2 27.38 -2.84 -12.94
N ASP A 3 28.11 -3.37 -11.99
CA ASP A 3 28.39 -4.81 -11.84
C ASP A 3 27.56 -5.51 -10.77
N CYS A 4 26.42 -4.93 -10.35
CA CYS A 4 25.62 -5.54 -9.30
C CYS A 4 24.77 -6.71 -9.85
N LYS A 5 24.72 -7.82 -9.08
CA LYS A 5 23.90 -8.98 -9.43
C LYS A 5 22.40 -8.62 -9.48
N PRO A 6 21.63 -9.18 -10.44
CA PRO A 6 20.20 -8.98 -10.54
C PRO A 6 19.46 -9.38 -9.26
N ILE A 7 18.43 -8.61 -8.91
CA ILE A 7 17.54 -8.90 -7.78
C ILE A 7 16.10 -8.89 -8.32
N LYS A 8 15.36 -9.97 -8.02
CA LYS A 8 13.99 -10.17 -8.55
C LYS A 8 12.90 -9.49 -7.73
N THR A 9 13.18 -9.09 -6.48
CA THR A 9 12.20 -8.48 -5.56
C THR A 9 12.78 -7.24 -4.91
N PRO A 10 12.00 -6.15 -4.75
CA PRO A 10 12.48 -4.91 -4.14
C PRO A 10 12.78 -5.08 -2.65
N MET A 11 12.11 -6.03 -1.98
CA MET A 11 12.33 -6.38 -0.57
C MET A 11 12.39 -7.91 -0.44
N PRO A 12 13.16 -8.47 0.52
CA PRO A 12 13.12 -9.90 0.83
C PRO A 12 11.74 -10.30 1.36
N THR A 13 11.28 -11.51 1.09
CA THR A 13 9.99 -12.03 1.58
C THR A 13 9.89 -12.00 3.11
N ASN A 14 11.02 -12.22 3.80
CA ASN A 14 11.12 -12.15 5.27
C ASN A 14 11.81 -10.86 5.74
N GLY A 15 11.84 -9.83 4.91
CA GLY A 15 12.55 -8.57 5.16
C GLY A 15 11.79 -7.63 6.06
N HIS A 16 11.86 -7.85 7.37
CA HIS A 16 11.39 -6.87 8.34
C HIS A 16 12.52 -5.92 8.69
N LEU A 17 12.29 -4.62 8.50
CA LEU A 17 13.15 -3.59 9.03
C LEU A 17 12.75 -3.27 10.47
N ASP A 18 13.73 -3.02 11.32
CA ASP A 18 13.57 -2.57 12.71
C ASP A 18 14.42 -1.32 12.96
N LEU A 19 14.45 -0.83 14.19
CA LEU A 19 15.19 0.40 14.53
C LEU A 19 16.70 0.25 14.42
N ASP A 20 17.24 -0.98 14.45
CA ASP A 20 18.67 -1.31 14.39
C ASP A 20 19.51 -0.39 15.30
N GLU A 21 19.14 -0.34 16.60
CA GLU A 21 19.70 0.61 17.56
C GLU A 21 21.23 0.53 17.64
N GLY A 22 21.78 -0.67 17.54
CA GLY A 22 23.23 -0.92 17.51
C GLY A 22 23.91 -0.68 16.16
N GLY A 23 23.14 -0.46 15.11
CA GLY A 23 23.63 -0.30 13.76
C GLY A 23 24.37 1.02 13.54
N LYS A 24 25.33 1.00 12.60
CA LYS A 24 26.09 2.19 12.24
C LYS A 24 25.18 3.20 11.52
N SER A 25 25.22 4.45 11.99
CA SER A 25 24.46 5.55 11.41
C SER A 25 25.01 5.93 10.03
N VAL A 26 24.12 6.34 9.13
CA VAL A 26 24.45 6.84 7.80
C VAL A 26 24.03 8.30 7.66
N ASP A 27 24.55 8.97 6.62
CA ASP A 27 24.17 10.35 6.32
C ASP A 27 22.65 10.45 6.08
N GLN A 28 21.99 11.22 6.94
CA GLN A 28 20.54 11.39 6.94
C GLN A 28 20.09 12.16 5.68
N THR A 29 20.86 13.14 5.22
CA THR A 29 20.54 13.95 4.05
C THR A 29 20.56 13.09 2.78
N LEU A 30 21.61 12.29 2.63
CA LEU A 30 21.74 11.34 1.53
C LEU A 30 20.59 10.33 1.56
N TYR A 31 20.28 9.75 2.73
CA TYR A 31 19.19 8.78 2.87
C TYR A 31 17.85 9.39 2.47
N ARG A 32 17.52 10.58 2.97
CA ARG A 32 16.28 11.30 2.65
C ARG A 32 16.16 11.64 1.16
N SER A 33 17.26 12.06 0.52
CA SER A 33 17.23 12.34 -0.90
C SER A 33 16.96 11.09 -1.75
N MET A 34 17.54 9.94 -1.37
CA MET A 34 17.25 8.66 -2.03
C MET A 34 15.79 8.25 -1.85
N ILE A 35 15.24 8.37 -0.63
CA ILE A 35 13.84 8.08 -0.36
C ILE A 35 12.92 9.02 -1.15
N GLY A 36 13.19 10.32 -1.18
CA GLY A 36 12.41 11.29 -1.94
C GLY A 36 12.34 10.95 -3.44
N SER A 37 13.48 10.59 -4.04
CA SER A 37 13.53 10.14 -5.44
C SER A 37 12.74 8.86 -5.68
N LEU A 38 12.81 7.90 -4.76
CA LEU A 38 12.05 6.65 -4.85
C LEU A 38 10.55 6.89 -4.65
N LEU A 39 10.14 7.76 -3.71
CA LEU A 39 8.74 8.13 -3.51
C LEU A 39 8.16 8.80 -4.77
N TYR A 40 8.90 9.67 -5.45
CA TYR A 40 8.47 10.20 -6.73
C TYR A 40 8.23 9.10 -7.76
N LEU A 41 9.14 8.12 -7.82
CA LEU A 41 9.03 7.01 -8.76
C LEU A 41 7.84 6.09 -8.46
N THR A 42 7.38 5.98 -7.21
CA THR A 42 6.20 5.17 -6.85
C THR A 42 4.90 5.63 -7.50
N THR A 43 4.85 6.84 -8.05
CA THR A 43 3.69 7.34 -8.83
C THR A 43 3.46 6.60 -10.14
N SER A 44 4.46 5.90 -10.65
CA SER A 44 4.39 5.08 -11.87
C SER A 44 4.85 3.64 -11.68
N ARG A 45 5.41 3.31 -10.51
CA ARG A 45 5.96 2.00 -10.16
C ARG A 45 5.31 1.48 -8.86
N PRO A 46 4.08 0.95 -8.94
CA PRO A 46 3.38 0.39 -7.76
C PRO A 46 4.13 -0.78 -7.11
N ASP A 47 4.91 -1.51 -7.89
CA ASP A 47 5.70 -2.67 -7.46
C ASP A 47 6.76 -2.35 -6.40
N ILE A 48 7.24 -1.12 -6.31
CA ILE A 48 8.19 -0.69 -5.26
C ILE A 48 7.53 0.06 -4.11
N MET A 49 6.27 0.42 -4.22
CA MET A 49 5.59 1.35 -3.28
C MET A 49 5.71 0.90 -1.82
N PHE A 50 5.37 -0.36 -1.53
CA PHE A 50 5.45 -0.91 -0.17
C PHE A 50 6.87 -0.84 0.39
N SER A 51 7.86 -1.28 -0.40
CA SER A 51 9.27 -1.31 0.03
C SER A 51 9.83 0.08 0.30
N VAL A 52 9.45 1.07 -0.52
CA VAL A 52 9.85 2.47 -0.34
C VAL A 52 9.21 3.05 0.91
N CYS A 53 7.90 2.83 1.13
CA CYS A 53 7.20 3.28 2.33
C CYS A 53 7.81 2.68 3.61
N MET A 54 8.17 1.39 3.59
CA MET A 54 8.85 0.75 4.72
C MET A 54 10.21 1.39 5.03
N CYS A 55 11.02 1.68 4.02
CA CYS A 55 12.30 2.37 4.20
C CYS A 55 12.11 3.83 4.69
N ALA A 56 11.04 4.50 4.24
CA ALA A 56 10.75 5.88 4.61
C ALA A 56 10.52 6.07 6.12
N HIS A 57 10.07 5.04 6.84
CA HIS A 57 9.87 5.11 8.30
C HIS A 57 11.17 5.40 9.08
N PHE A 58 12.33 5.12 8.51
CA PHE A 58 13.63 5.24 9.18
C PHE A 58 14.41 6.51 8.81
N GLN A 59 13.78 7.51 8.18
CA GLN A 59 14.41 8.74 7.71
C GLN A 59 14.94 9.64 8.84
N VAL A 60 14.47 9.45 10.08
CA VAL A 60 14.91 10.26 11.24
C VAL A 60 16.26 9.81 11.73
N ASN A 61 16.52 8.50 11.78
CA ASN A 61 17.78 7.92 12.23
C ASN A 61 18.16 6.70 11.39
N PRO A 62 18.57 6.91 10.12
CA PRO A 62 18.87 5.81 9.22
C PRO A 62 20.16 5.08 9.59
N LYS A 63 20.15 3.76 9.45
CA LYS A 63 21.27 2.86 9.71
C LYS A 63 21.74 2.18 8.41
N GLU A 64 22.92 1.54 8.47
CA GLU A 64 23.45 0.81 7.29
C GLU A 64 22.51 -0.30 6.80
N SER A 65 21.77 -0.95 7.68
CA SER A 65 20.73 -1.92 7.32
C SER A 65 19.63 -1.28 6.46
N HIS A 66 19.15 -0.09 6.87
CA HIS A 66 18.15 0.67 6.12
C HIS A 66 18.67 1.13 4.75
N LEU A 67 19.93 1.64 4.70
CA LEU A 67 20.57 2.01 3.45
C LEU A 67 20.75 0.81 2.51
N SER A 68 21.04 -0.37 3.05
CA SER A 68 21.15 -1.62 2.29
C SER A 68 19.81 -2.01 1.66
N ALA A 69 18.69 -1.80 2.39
CA ALA A 69 17.34 -2.01 1.86
C ALA A 69 17.03 -1.03 0.71
N VAL A 70 17.35 0.25 0.85
CA VAL A 70 17.20 1.25 -0.23
C VAL A 70 18.04 0.88 -1.45
N LYS A 71 19.31 0.48 -1.25
CA LYS A 71 20.18 0.01 -2.34
C LYS A 71 19.62 -1.24 -3.03
N ARG A 72 18.91 -2.10 -2.29
CA ARG A 72 18.23 -3.26 -2.88
C ARG A 72 17.10 -2.84 -3.83
N ILE A 73 16.29 -1.85 -3.46
CA ILE A 73 15.24 -1.29 -4.34
C ILE A 73 15.87 -0.75 -5.63
N LEU A 74 16.97 0.00 -5.54
CA LEU A 74 17.66 0.54 -6.71
C LEU A 74 18.24 -0.57 -7.61
N ARG A 75 18.76 -1.66 -7.04
CA ARG A 75 19.22 -2.83 -7.81
C ARG A 75 18.07 -3.55 -8.50
N TYR A 76 16.91 -3.66 -7.84
CA TYR A 76 15.70 -4.20 -8.46
C TYR A 76 15.27 -3.36 -9.65
N LEU A 77 15.17 -2.04 -9.49
CA LEU A 77 14.80 -1.11 -10.56
C LEU A 77 15.73 -1.18 -11.77
N LYS A 78 17.04 -1.28 -11.54
CA LYS A 78 18.03 -1.44 -12.61
C LYS A 78 17.75 -2.67 -13.48
N HIS A 79 17.27 -3.76 -12.90
CA HIS A 79 17.08 -5.02 -13.60
C HIS A 79 15.64 -5.23 -14.10
N MET A 80 14.73 -4.31 -13.78
CA MET A 80 13.32 -4.36 -14.18
C MET A 80 12.86 -3.05 -14.83
N PRO A 81 13.56 -2.57 -15.88
CA PRO A 81 13.26 -1.27 -16.48
C PRO A 81 11.96 -1.27 -17.30
N SER A 82 11.51 -2.43 -17.76
CA SER A 82 10.33 -2.57 -18.63
C SER A 82 9.01 -2.75 -17.89
N ILE A 83 9.03 -2.80 -16.55
CA ILE A 83 7.79 -2.83 -15.77
C ILE A 83 7.19 -1.43 -15.74
N GLY A 84 5.91 -1.33 -16.09
CA GLY A 84 5.15 -0.07 -16.09
C GLY A 84 3.65 -0.31 -16.08
N LEU A 85 2.90 0.77 -16.05
CA LEU A 85 1.44 0.77 -16.12
C LEU A 85 1.01 0.94 -17.58
N TRP A 86 -0.05 0.23 -17.95
CA TRP A 86 -0.62 0.30 -19.28
C TRP A 86 -2.07 0.78 -19.22
N TYR A 87 -2.39 1.81 -19.98
CA TYR A 87 -3.72 2.41 -20.06
C TYR A 87 -4.23 2.36 -21.51
N PRO A 88 -5.02 1.33 -21.89
CA PRO A 88 -5.57 1.22 -23.24
C PRO A 88 -6.64 2.28 -23.49
N LYS A 89 -6.75 2.72 -24.76
CA LYS A 89 -7.80 3.64 -25.19
C LYS A 89 -9.08 2.87 -25.53
N GLY A 90 -10.24 3.44 -25.22
CA GLY A 90 -11.54 2.92 -25.68
C GLY A 90 -12.09 1.73 -24.91
N VAL A 91 -11.73 1.60 -23.65
CA VAL A 91 -12.25 0.59 -22.71
C VAL A 91 -13.50 1.08 -21.98
N SER A 92 -14.31 0.15 -21.45
CA SER A 92 -15.46 0.46 -20.61
C SER A 92 -14.98 0.99 -19.24
N PHE A 93 -15.81 1.80 -18.58
CA PHE A 93 -15.49 2.33 -17.25
C PHE A 93 -16.10 1.43 -16.16
N THR A 94 -15.40 0.35 -15.80
CA THR A 94 -15.75 -0.46 -14.63
C THR A 94 -14.68 -0.28 -13.56
N LEU A 95 -15.10 0.20 -12.38
CA LEU A 95 -14.19 0.39 -11.26
C LEU A 95 -14.25 -0.84 -10.33
N LEU A 96 -13.10 -1.31 -9.87
CA LEU A 96 -12.96 -2.45 -8.99
C LEU A 96 -11.89 -2.14 -7.93
N GLY A 97 -12.20 -2.39 -6.66
CA GLY A 97 -11.26 -2.26 -5.55
C GLY A 97 -10.79 -3.60 -5.01
N TYR A 98 -9.54 -3.65 -4.57
CA TYR A 98 -8.95 -4.75 -3.81
C TYR A 98 -8.39 -4.22 -2.51
N SER A 99 -8.64 -4.94 -1.44
CA SER A 99 -8.14 -4.64 -0.10
C SER A 99 -7.43 -5.85 0.48
N ASP A 100 -6.32 -5.60 1.14
CA ASP A 100 -5.50 -6.58 1.84
C ASP A 100 -4.85 -5.92 3.07
N SER A 101 -4.50 -6.69 4.09
CA SER A 101 -3.77 -6.16 5.24
C SER A 101 -2.86 -7.21 5.84
N ASP A 102 -1.61 -6.84 6.11
CA ASP A 102 -0.79 -7.64 7.01
C ASP A 102 -1.35 -7.57 8.45
N PHE A 103 -1.05 -8.56 9.27
CA PHE A 103 -1.37 -8.53 10.69
C PHE A 103 -0.12 -8.26 11.52
N ALA A 104 -0.09 -7.12 12.21
CA ALA A 104 1.00 -6.74 13.13
C ALA A 104 2.40 -6.78 12.48
N GLY A 105 2.50 -6.47 11.18
CA GLY A 105 3.73 -6.61 10.38
C GLY A 105 4.84 -5.65 10.79
N CYS A 106 4.52 -4.49 11.37
CA CYS A 106 5.53 -3.58 11.88
C CYS A 106 6.14 -4.10 13.19
N ARG A 107 7.44 -4.42 13.17
CA ARG A 107 8.15 -4.90 14.38
C ARG A 107 8.30 -3.85 15.46
N VAL A 108 8.30 -2.58 15.11
CA VAL A 108 8.52 -1.46 16.03
C VAL A 108 7.32 -1.20 16.94
N ASP A 109 6.11 -1.18 16.38
CA ASP A 109 4.90 -0.81 17.10
C ASP A 109 3.71 -1.77 16.89
N ARG A 110 3.95 -2.91 16.26
CA ARG A 110 2.97 -3.98 16.02
C ARG A 110 1.73 -3.55 15.24
N LYS A 111 1.81 -2.44 14.53
CA LYS A 111 0.73 -1.98 13.66
C LYS A 111 0.73 -2.72 12.34
N SER A 112 -0.45 -2.93 11.82
CA SER A 112 -0.70 -3.50 10.50
C SER A 112 -0.51 -2.45 9.39
N THR A 113 -0.27 -2.92 8.17
CA THR A 113 -0.26 -2.09 6.97
C THR A 113 -1.42 -2.51 6.08
N SER A 114 -2.31 -1.58 5.79
CA SER A 114 -3.38 -1.78 4.81
C SER A 114 -2.83 -1.57 3.41
N GLY A 115 -3.10 -2.50 2.53
CA GLY A 115 -2.89 -2.40 1.09
C GLY A 115 -4.22 -2.18 0.38
N GLY A 116 -4.28 -1.21 -0.51
CA GLY A 116 -5.44 -0.98 -1.37
C GLY A 116 -4.99 -0.77 -2.81
N CYS A 117 -5.71 -1.36 -3.76
CA CYS A 117 -5.52 -1.04 -5.16
C CYS A 117 -6.86 -0.99 -5.89
N HIS A 118 -6.92 -0.12 -6.90
CA HIS A 118 -8.13 0.13 -7.65
C HIS A 118 -7.82 0.04 -9.14
N LEU A 119 -8.62 -0.77 -9.82
CA LEU A 119 -8.55 -0.93 -11.26
C LEU A 119 -9.72 -0.21 -11.93
N LEU A 120 -9.43 0.59 -12.94
CA LEU A 120 -10.42 1.06 -13.89
C LEU A 120 -10.35 0.12 -15.08
N GLU A 121 -11.36 -0.76 -15.19
CA GLU A 121 -11.34 -1.97 -16.01
C GLU A 121 -10.14 -2.88 -15.69
N ARG A 122 -9.11 -2.92 -16.51
CA ARG A 122 -7.88 -3.73 -16.33
C ARG A 122 -6.65 -2.89 -15.98
N SER A 123 -6.82 -1.57 -15.88
CA SER A 123 -5.73 -0.64 -15.64
C SER A 123 -5.68 -0.24 -14.17
N LEU A 124 -4.55 -0.42 -13.54
CA LEU A 124 -4.33 0.02 -12.17
C LEU A 124 -4.23 1.55 -12.12
N VAL A 125 -5.17 2.21 -11.44
CA VAL A 125 -5.29 3.68 -11.40
C VAL A 125 -5.05 4.29 -10.03
N SER A 126 -5.13 3.47 -8.97
CA SER A 126 -4.83 3.91 -7.60
C SER A 126 -4.25 2.74 -6.80
N TRP A 127 -3.26 3.03 -5.97
CA TRP A 127 -2.61 2.06 -5.09
C TRP A 127 -2.00 2.76 -3.88
N SER A 128 -2.07 2.13 -2.72
CA SER A 128 -1.46 2.68 -1.51
C SER A 128 -1.22 1.60 -0.46
N PRO A 129 -0.01 1.46 0.06
CA PRO A 129 0.23 0.84 1.36
C PRO A 129 0.12 1.93 2.43
N LYS A 130 -0.70 1.72 3.44
CA LYS A 130 -0.88 2.68 4.54
C LYS A 130 -0.79 1.98 5.89
N LYS A 131 0.17 2.37 6.70
CA LYS A 131 0.27 1.90 8.08
C LYS A 131 -0.96 2.34 8.86
N GLN A 132 -1.59 1.41 9.58
CA GLN A 132 -2.77 1.69 10.39
C GLN A 132 -2.43 2.57 11.60
N ASN A 133 -3.38 3.38 12.04
CA ASN A 133 -3.17 4.30 13.16
C ASN A 133 -3.23 3.58 14.52
N SER A 134 -3.96 2.46 14.60
CA SER A 134 -4.12 1.63 15.79
C SER A 134 -3.52 0.24 15.58
N VAL A 135 -3.24 -0.46 16.67
CA VAL A 135 -2.91 -1.88 16.65
C VAL A 135 -4.21 -2.66 16.53
N ALA A 136 -4.32 -3.50 15.51
CA ALA A 136 -5.45 -4.40 15.35
C ALA A 136 -5.32 -5.59 16.31
N LEU A 137 -6.43 -6.02 16.89
CA LEU A 137 -6.49 -7.13 17.84
C LEU A 137 -6.61 -8.50 17.15
N SER A 138 -6.94 -8.51 15.87
CA SER A 138 -7.06 -9.72 15.05
C SER A 138 -6.79 -9.43 13.58
N THR A 139 -6.55 -10.49 12.80
CA THR A 139 -6.43 -10.38 11.34
C THR A 139 -7.72 -9.81 10.73
N ALA A 140 -8.89 -10.25 11.20
CA ALA A 140 -10.18 -9.76 10.72
C ALA A 140 -10.37 -8.25 10.96
N GLU A 141 -9.88 -7.73 12.09
CA GLU A 141 -9.94 -6.29 12.38
C GLU A 141 -8.98 -5.51 11.49
N ALA A 142 -7.75 -6.01 11.26
CA ALA A 142 -6.79 -5.38 10.36
C ALA A 142 -7.36 -5.30 8.93
N GLU A 143 -7.93 -6.40 8.43
CA GLU A 143 -8.58 -6.46 7.12
C GLU A 143 -9.80 -5.53 7.04
N TYR A 144 -10.62 -5.49 8.08
CA TYR A 144 -11.78 -4.61 8.13
C TYR A 144 -11.39 -3.13 8.03
N ILE A 145 -10.30 -2.71 8.73
CA ILE A 145 -9.75 -1.35 8.62
C ILE A 145 -9.26 -1.07 7.19
N ALA A 146 -8.63 -2.05 6.55
CA ALA A 146 -8.15 -1.92 5.17
C ALA A 146 -9.32 -1.79 4.17
N VAL A 147 -10.38 -2.59 4.35
CA VAL A 147 -11.63 -2.49 3.57
C VAL A 147 -12.22 -1.09 3.68
N GLY A 148 -12.28 -0.50 4.87
CA GLY A 148 -12.78 0.86 5.07
C GLY A 148 -11.97 1.91 4.33
N ALA A 149 -10.65 1.82 4.36
CA ALA A 149 -9.77 2.74 3.62
C ALA A 149 -9.95 2.59 2.10
N CYS A 150 -10.10 1.36 1.61
CA CYS A 150 -10.36 1.06 0.20
C CYS A 150 -11.73 1.61 -0.24
N CYS A 151 -12.78 1.44 0.58
CA CYS A 151 -14.10 2.03 0.33
C CYS A 151 -14.05 3.55 0.20
N ALA A 152 -13.35 4.24 1.11
CA ALA A 152 -13.22 5.70 1.06
C ALA A 152 -12.59 6.15 -0.26
N GLN A 153 -11.56 5.45 -0.74
CA GLN A 153 -10.93 5.75 -2.02
C GLN A 153 -11.87 5.48 -3.22
N ILE A 154 -12.63 4.38 -3.17
CA ILE A 154 -13.66 4.08 -4.19
C ILE A 154 -14.68 5.21 -4.28
N LEU A 155 -15.19 5.70 -3.15
CA LEU A 155 -16.16 6.79 -3.12
C LEU A 155 -15.61 8.07 -3.72
N TYR A 156 -14.36 8.41 -3.39
CA TYR A 156 -13.66 9.54 -4.00
C TYR A 156 -13.54 9.38 -5.52
N MET A 157 -13.13 8.19 -6.00
CA MET A 157 -13.00 7.93 -7.43
C MET A 157 -14.35 7.91 -8.14
N LYS A 158 -15.40 7.37 -7.51
CA LYS A 158 -16.78 7.41 -8.04
C LYS A 158 -17.22 8.86 -8.26
N GLN A 159 -17.00 9.74 -7.29
CA GLN A 159 -17.34 11.15 -7.42
C GLN A 159 -16.53 11.82 -8.55
N SER A 160 -15.23 11.55 -8.61
CA SER A 160 -14.37 12.08 -9.68
C SER A 160 -14.82 11.64 -11.08
N LEU A 161 -15.23 10.37 -11.23
CA LEU A 161 -15.75 9.85 -12.50
C LEU A 161 -17.09 10.50 -12.86
N LEU A 162 -17.95 10.73 -11.88
CA LEU A 162 -19.23 11.44 -12.09
C LEU A 162 -19.01 12.86 -12.60
N ASP A 163 -17.99 13.56 -12.10
CA ASP A 163 -17.62 14.90 -12.58
C ASP A 163 -17.19 14.91 -14.07
N TYR A 164 -16.75 13.77 -14.58
CA TYR A 164 -16.47 13.53 -16.00
C TYR A 164 -17.66 12.93 -16.78
N GLY A 165 -18.85 12.85 -16.17
CA GLY A 165 -20.07 12.31 -16.80
C GLY A 165 -20.11 10.78 -16.87
N VAL A 166 -19.28 10.09 -16.08
CA VAL A 166 -19.28 8.61 -15.99
C VAL A 166 -20.00 8.20 -14.72
N GLU A 167 -21.21 7.64 -14.88
CA GLU A 167 -22.00 7.11 -13.76
C GLU A 167 -21.68 5.64 -13.53
N LEU A 168 -21.44 5.29 -12.27
CA LEU A 168 -21.20 3.91 -11.83
C LEU A 168 -22.22 3.55 -10.73
N ASP A 169 -23.06 2.55 -10.99
CA ASP A 169 -24.08 2.12 -10.02
C ASP A 169 -23.47 1.35 -8.86
N ARG A 170 -22.83 0.24 -9.15
CA ARG A 170 -22.21 -0.66 -8.17
C ARG A 170 -20.74 -0.84 -8.47
N ILE A 171 -19.93 -0.69 -7.41
CA ILE A 171 -18.48 -0.86 -7.50
C ILE A 171 -18.09 -2.02 -6.57
N PRO A 172 -17.63 -3.15 -7.13
CA PRO A 172 -17.18 -4.28 -6.32
C PRO A 172 -15.92 -3.91 -5.53
N LEU A 173 -15.87 -4.37 -4.29
CA LEU A 173 -14.67 -4.38 -3.47
C LEU A 173 -14.39 -5.82 -3.06
N LEU A 174 -13.19 -6.30 -3.34
CA LEU A 174 -12.75 -7.66 -3.06
C LEU A 174 -11.80 -7.65 -1.84
N CYS A 175 -12.12 -8.53 -0.88
CA CYS A 175 -11.33 -8.82 0.30
C CYS A 175 -11.32 -10.34 0.46
N ASP A 176 -10.19 -10.94 0.76
CA ASP A 176 -10.06 -12.40 0.92
C ASP A 176 -10.43 -12.90 2.33
N ASN A 177 -10.66 -12.00 3.28
CA ASN A 177 -11.02 -12.35 4.65
C ASN A 177 -12.53 -12.37 4.86
N GLU A 178 -13.12 -13.57 4.87
CA GLU A 178 -14.56 -13.74 5.09
C GLU A 178 -15.06 -13.14 6.41
N SER A 179 -14.23 -13.14 7.47
CA SER A 179 -14.62 -12.57 8.76
C SER A 179 -14.72 -11.06 8.68
N ALA A 180 -13.81 -10.39 7.99
CA ALA A 180 -13.87 -8.96 7.73
C ALA A 180 -15.13 -8.60 6.90
N VAL A 181 -15.44 -9.39 5.87
CA VAL A 181 -16.67 -9.23 5.06
C VAL A 181 -17.93 -9.40 5.91
N LYS A 182 -17.98 -10.42 6.80
CA LYS A 182 -19.11 -10.62 7.72
C LYS A 182 -19.26 -9.46 8.71
N ILE A 183 -18.16 -8.90 9.21
CA ILE A 183 -18.18 -7.71 10.07
C ILE A 183 -18.75 -6.52 9.30
N ALA A 184 -18.29 -6.30 8.07
CA ALA A 184 -18.74 -5.20 7.21
C ALA A 184 -20.27 -5.27 6.92
N ASN A 185 -20.80 -6.48 6.76
CA ASN A 185 -22.22 -6.71 6.49
C ASN A 185 -23.11 -6.71 7.75
N ASN A 186 -22.54 -6.60 8.97
CA ASN A 186 -23.29 -6.67 10.22
C ASN A 186 -23.30 -5.31 10.95
N PRO A 187 -24.40 -4.53 10.87
CA PRO A 187 -24.49 -3.19 11.45
C PRO A 187 -24.27 -3.15 12.97
N VAL A 188 -24.62 -4.25 13.69
CA VAL A 188 -24.46 -4.32 15.15
C VAL A 188 -23.00 -4.39 15.59
N GLN A 189 -22.13 -4.92 14.76
CA GLN A 189 -20.70 -5.02 15.08
C GLN A 189 -19.95 -3.72 14.78
N HIS A 190 -20.45 -2.86 13.92
CA HIS A 190 -19.85 -1.55 13.62
C HIS A 190 -19.72 -0.65 14.85
N SER A 191 -20.64 -0.75 15.81
CA SER A 191 -20.60 0.03 17.06
C SER A 191 -19.48 -0.37 18.01
N ARG A 192 -18.89 -1.55 17.88
CA ARG A 192 -17.79 -2.07 18.71
C ARG A 192 -16.41 -1.74 18.14
N ILE A 193 -16.34 -1.41 16.85
CA ILE A 193 -15.11 -1.06 16.15
C ILE A 193 -15.15 0.46 15.98
N LYS A 194 -14.34 1.16 16.78
CA LYS A 194 -14.26 2.63 16.74
C LYS A 194 -13.84 3.09 15.33
N TYR A 195 -14.76 3.85 14.68
CA TYR A 195 -14.55 4.66 13.47
C TYR A 195 -14.35 3.94 12.14
N ILE A 196 -15.41 3.35 11.59
CA ILE A 196 -15.57 3.25 10.15
C ILE A 196 -17.05 3.46 9.83
N GLU A 197 -17.37 4.62 9.29
CA GLU A 197 -18.68 4.89 8.71
C GLU A 197 -18.71 4.25 7.31
N PHE A 198 -19.43 3.16 7.14
CA PHE A 198 -19.68 2.58 5.84
C PHE A 198 -20.93 3.21 5.22
N ALA A 199 -20.74 4.01 4.20
CA ALA A 199 -21.80 4.33 3.26
C ALA A 199 -21.74 3.33 2.09
N ILE A 200 -22.20 2.08 2.33
CA ILE A 200 -22.67 1.23 1.25
C ILE A 200 -24.16 1.45 1.19
N THR A 201 -24.61 2.40 0.43
CA THR A 201 -26.02 2.54 0.07
C THR A 201 -26.18 2.43 -1.41
N SER A 202 -26.97 1.43 -1.75
CA SER A 202 -27.91 1.22 -2.88
C SER A 202 -27.91 2.25 -4.00
#